data_72523937f685e8bdda3673f9267c867b
#
_entry.id   72523937f685e8bdda3673f9267c867b
#
_cell.length_a   1.000
_cell.length_b   1.000
_cell.length_c   1.000
_cell.angle_alpha   90.00
_cell.angle_beta   90.00
_cell.angle_gamma   90.00
#
_symmetry.space_group_name_H-M   'P 1'
#
loop_
_entity.id
_entity.type
_entity.pdbx_description
1 polymer ?
#
loop_
_entity_poly.entity_id
_entity_poly.type
_entity_poly.pdbx_seq_one_letter_code
_entity_poly.pdbx_strand_id
1 'polypeptide(L)'
;MSPNTLSLLDAIKQRSSLHVVSDDVSISDARIQEIVREGILHAPSPFNCQAGRAVVLLKEDHKKFWDIAHDASKASVPPPAFEKAFEPRIKMFRAAYGTILFYESQDALEKIGSKVPMVKAAMPQWSEHSSGMLQYAVWTMLCAEGLGVSLQHYSPFVDAPAAKQWNIPADWSLKAQMVFGKPTGPRLQEKTFEPVEDRMKVFGA
;
A
#
# COMPACT_ATOMS: atom_id res chain seq x y z
N MET A 1 22.18 14.22 -14.80
CA MET A 1 22.21 14.87 -13.46
C MET A 1 22.00 13.77 -12.46
N SER A 2 22.90 13.60 -11.50
CA SER A 2 22.66 12.63 -10.41
C SER A 2 21.34 12.99 -9.71
N PRO A 3 20.42 12.04 -9.49
CA PRO A 3 19.23 12.32 -8.73
C PRO A 3 19.68 12.84 -7.35
N ASN A 4 19.00 13.87 -6.88
CA ASN A 4 19.22 14.43 -5.55
C ASN A 4 18.98 13.30 -4.54
N THR A 5 20.05 12.65 -4.10
CA THR A 5 19.95 11.45 -3.24
C THR A 5 19.58 11.94 -1.85
N LEU A 6 18.29 11.95 -1.53
CA LEU A 6 17.81 12.19 -0.18
C LEU A 6 18.46 11.17 0.77
N SER A 7 18.86 11.62 1.95
CA SER A 7 19.21 10.66 3.00
C SER A 7 17.98 9.81 3.35
N LEU A 8 18.19 8.59 3.83
CA LEU A 8 17.09 7.74 4.29
C LEU A 8 16.20 8.45 5.32
N LEU A 9 16.82 9.18 6.25
CA LEU A 9 16.08 9.94 7.27
C LEU A 9 15.22 11.04 6.67
N ASP A 10 15.71 11.75 5.64
CA ASP A 10 14.93 12.79 4.98
C ASP A 10 13.78 12.21 4.18
N ALA A 11 13.98 11.09 3.49
CA ALA A 11 12.91 10.36 2.80
C ALA A 11 11.81 9.94 3.79
N ILE A 12 12.19 9.42 4.95
CA ILE A 12 11.25 9.06 6.03
C ILE A 12 10.47 10.29 6.53
N LYS A 13 11.13 11.42 6.73
CA LYS A 13 10.49 12.67 7.19
C LYS A 13 9.54 13.25 6.13
N GLN A 14 9.92 13.20 4.86
CA GLN A 14 9.11 13.70 3.75
C GLN A 14 7.86 12.85 3.49
N ARG A 15 7.97 11.52 3.66
CA ARG A 15 6.84 10.63 3.47
C ARG A 15 5.61 11.09 4.28
N SER A 16 4.51 11.29 3.60
CA SER A 16 3.22 11.63 4.20
C SER A 16 2.07 11.12 3.34
N SER A 17 0.87 11.05 3.90
CA SER A 17 -0.33 10.74 3.14
C SER A 17 -0.75 11.96 2.33
N LEU A 18 -0.66 11.87 1.01
CA LEU A 18 -1.15 12.86 0.07
C LEU A 18 -2.26 12.22 -0.77
N HIS A 19 -3.46 12.73 -0.65
CA HIS A 19 -4.67 12.14 -1.25
C HIS A 19 -5.07 12.83 -2.54
N VAL A 20 -4.79 14.16 -2.65
CA VAL A 20 -5.14 14.96 -3.82
C VAL A 20 -3.99 14.90 -4.82
N VAL A 21 -4.13 13.99 -5.76
CA VAL A 21 -3.11 13.68 -6.78
C VAL A 21 -3.76 13.54 -8.16
N SER A 22 -2.99 13.76 -9.21
CA SER A 22 -3.42 13.58 -10.61
C SER A 22 -2.62 12.49 -11.32
N ASP A 23 -3.03 12.18 -12.54
CA ASP A 23 -2.38 11.21 -13.41
C ASP A 23 -1.21 11.78 -14.26
N ASP A 24 -0.90 13.08 -14.12
CA ASP A 24 0.20 13.75 -14.82
C ASP A 24 1.54 13.54 -14.10
N VAL A 25 2.08 12.32 -14.11
CA VAL A 25 3.36 11.99 -13.47
C VAL A 25 4.54 12.13 -14.43
N SER A 26 5.71 12.54 -13.92
CA SER A 26 6.95 12.66 -14.68
C SER A 26 7.83 11.41 -14.65
N ILE A 27 7.53 10.46 -13.78
CA ILE A 27 8.24 9.20 -13.62
C ILE A 27 7.72 8.15 -14.61
N SER A 28 8.59 7.31 -15.14
CA SER A 28 8.20 6.25 -16.08
C SER A 28 7.53 5.05 -15.39
N ASP A 29 6.67 4.34 -16.14
CA ASP A 29 6.07 3.06 -15.68
C ASP A 29 7.14 2.05 -15.27
N ALA A 30 8.26 1.99 -16.01
CA ALA A 30 9.38 1.10 -15.69
C ALA A 30 10.03 1.43 -14.33
N ARG A 31 10.17 2.73 -14.01
CA ARG A 31 10.73 3.15 -12.72
C ARG A 31 9.78 2.81 -11.56
N ILE A 32 8.47 2.97 -11.75
CA ILE A 32 7.47 2.56 -10.76
C ILE A 32 7.56 1.05 -10.50
N GLN A 33 7.64 0.25 -11.55
CA GLN A 33 7.78 -1.20 -11.44
C GLN A 33 9.09 -1.60 -10.75
N GLU A 34 10.20 -0.92 -11.05
CA GLU A 34 11.48 -1.12 -10.38
C GLU A 34 11.37 -0.85 -8.87
N ILE A 35 10.77 0.26 -8.46
CA ILE A 35 10.55 0.60 -7.04
C ILE A 35 9.77 -0.50 -6.32
N VAL A 36 8.68 -0.99 -6.91
CA VAL A 36 7.88 -2.07 -6.31
C VAL A 36 8.67 -3.37 -6.24
N ARG A 37 9.44 -3.70 -7.30
CA ARG A 37 10.31 -4.87 -7.34
C ARG A 37 11.36 -4.83 -6.23
N GLU A 38 12.06 -3.71 -6.07
CA GLU A 38 13.06 -3.53 -5.02
C GLU A 38 12.44 -3.65 -3.62
N GLY A 39 11.23 -3.09 -3.44
CA GLY A 39 10.47 -3.29 -2.21
C GLY A 39 10.20 -4.77 -1.91
N ILE A 40 9.73 -5.55 -2.90
CA ILE A 40 9.45 -6.98 -2.74
C ILE A 40 10.74 -7.77 -2.46
N LEU A 41 11.84 -7.45 -3.13
CA LEU A 41 13.10 -8.18 -2.99
C LEU A 41 13.77 -7.94 -1.63
N HIS A 42 13.65 -6.73 -1.08
CA HIS A 42 14.44 -6.31 0.06
C HIS A 42 13.64 -6.11 1.35
N ALA A 43 12.29 -6.13 1.32
CA ALA A 43 11.51 -6.13 2.54
C ALA A 43 11.73 -7.44 3.33
N PRO A 44 12.06 -7.36 4.62
CA PRO A 44 12.27 -8.56 5.41
C PRO A 44 10.95 -9.29 5.70
N SER A 45 11.03 -10.60 5.85
CA SER A 45 9.89 -11.44 6.22
C SER A 45 10.29 -12.54 7.20
N PRO A 46 9.38 -13.05 8.03
CA PRO A 46 9.70 -14.09 9.02
C PRO A 46 10.25 -15.33 8.33
N PHE A 47 11.40 -15.80 8.80
CA PHE A 47 12.12 -16.95 8.21
C PHE A 47 12.40 -16.78 6.69
N ASN A 48 12.45 -15.55 6.21
CA ASN A 48 12.56 -15.25 4.78
C ASN A 48 11.50 -15.99 3.96
N CYS A 49 10.27 -16.06 4.46
CA CYS A 49 9.15 -16.75 3.79
C CYS A 49 8.74 -16.08 2.48
N GLN A 50 9.10 -14.81 2.29
CA GLN A 50 8.85 -14.04 1.08
C GLN A 50 7.37 -14.12 0.65
N ALA A 51 6.44 -13.98 1.63
CA ALA A 51 5.01 -14.06 1.38
C ALA A 51 4.44 -12.82 0.67
N GLY A 52 5.13 -11.67 0.75
CA GLY A 52 4.68 -10.42 0.14
C GLY A 52 4.49 -10.53 -1.37
N ARG A 53 3.37 -10.00 -1.87
CA ARG A 53 2.99 -9.93 -3.29
C ARG A 53 2.50 -8.53 -3.62
N ALA A 54 2.66 -8.11 -4.86
CA ALA A 54 2.10 -6.86 -5.34
C ALA A 54 1.52 -7.00 -6.75
N VAL A 55 0.44 -6.27 -6.99
CA VAL A 55 -0.12 -6.04 -8.33
C VAL A 55 -0.07 -4.54 -8.59
N VAL A 56 0.59 -4.14 -9.65
CA VAL A 56 0.72 -2.73 -10.04
C VAL A 56 -0.30 -2.42 -11.12
N LEU A 57 -1.26 -1.58 -10.80
CA LEU A 57 -2.32 -1.15 -11.70
C LEU A 57 -2.05 0.30 -12.12
N LEU A 58 -1.87 0.53 -13.40
CA LEU A 58 -1.57 1.83 -13.99
C LEU A 58 -2.67 2.25 -14.97
N LYS A 59 -2.87 3.55 -15.14
CA LYS A 59 -3.72 4.11 -16.19
C LYS A 59 -5.14 3.51 -16.16
N GLU A 60 -5.55 2.83 -17.22
CA GLU A 60 -6.90 2.28 -17.33
C GLU A 60 -7.19 1.13 -16.34
N ASP A 61 -6.19 0.30 -16.00
CA ASP A 61 -6.36 -0.73 -14.98
C ASP A 61 -6.52 -0.13 -13.58
N HIS A 62 -5.82 0.97 -13.30
CA HIS A 62 -6.04 1.75 -12.08
C HIS A 62 -7.48 2.29 -12.01
N LYS A 63 -7.96 2.94 -13.06
CA LYS A 63 -9.33 3.47 -13.11
C LYS A 63 -10.36 2.35 -12.93
N LYS A 64 -10.14 1.21 -13.60
CA LYS A 64 -11.00 0.02 -13.49
C LYS A 64 -11.06 -0.54 -12.06
N PHE A 65 -9.95 -0.53 -11.34
CA PHE A 65 -9.95 -0.92 -9.92
C PHE A 65 -10.86 -0.01 -9.09
N TRP A 66 -10.79 1.30 -9.30
CA TRP A 66 -11.62 2.24 -8.54
C TRP A 66 -13.08 2.22 -8.98
N ASP A 67 -13.40 1.85 -10.22
CA ASP A 67 -14.77 1.55 -10.66
C ASP A 67 -15.32 0.30 -9.94
N ILE A 68 -14.52 -0.76 -9.84
CA ILE A 68 -14.85 -1.95 -9.02
C ILE A 68 -15.07 -1.57 -7.55
N ALA A 69 -14.19 -0.75 -6.97
CA ALA A 69 -14.31 -0.31 -5.59
C ALA A 69 -15.59 0.52 -5.36
N HIS A 70 -15.96 1.37 -6.32
CA HIS A 70 -17.21 2.12 -6.31
C HIS A 70 -18.42 1.19 -6.26
N ASP A 71 -18.53 0.27 -7.21
CA ASP A 71 -19.69 -0.60 -7.35
C ASP A 71 -19.84 -1.56 -6.18
N ALA A 72 -18.74 -2.15 -5.74
CA ALA A 72 -18.72 -3.06 -4.60
C ALA A 72 -19.07 -2.35 -3.27
N SER A 73 -18.54 -1.14 -3.05
CA SER A 73 -18.88 -0.34 -1.87
C SER A 73 -20.32 0.13 -1.91
N LYS A 74 -20.81 0.57 -3.06
CA LYS A 74 -22.21 1.01 -3.25
C LYS A 74 -23.20 -0.11 -2.97
N ALA A 75 -22.86 -1.34 -3.35
CA ALA A 75 -23.70 -2.51 -3.07
C ALA A 75 -23.71 -2.93 -1.60
N SER A 76 -22.69 -2.57 -0.83
CA SER A 76 -22.47 -3.06 0.54
C SER A 76 -22.70 -2.03 1.64
N VAL A 77 -22.62 -0.74 1.30
CA VAL A 77 -22.71 0.37 2.26
C VAL A 77 -24.06 1.06 2.11
N PRO A 78 -24.75 1.41 3.22
CA PRO A 78 -26.01 2.17 3.16
C PRO A 78 -25.86 3.47 2.35
N PRO A 79 -26.85 3.83 1.47
CA PRO A 79 -26.74 4.94 0.54
C PRO A 79 -26.27 6.26 1.15
N PRO A 80 -26.80 6.74 2.28
CA PRO A 80 -26.36 8.02 2.86
C PRO A 80 -24.88 8.00 3.31
N ALA A 81 -24.39 6.85 3.78
CA ALA A 81 -22.99 6.68 4.19
C ALA A 81 -22.09 6.57 2.96
N PHE A 82 -22.54 5.86 1.92
CA PHE A 82 -21.81 5.75 0.65
C PHE A 82 -21.62 7.13 0.00
N GLU A 83 -22.70 7.87 -0.23
CA GLU A 83 -22.68 9.17 -0.89
C GLU A 83 -21.84 10.22 -0.13
N LYS A 84 -21.86 10.17 1.20
CA LYS A 84 -21.15 11.16 2.04
C LYS A 84 -19.67 10.82 2.22
N ALA A 85 -19.32 9.55 2.38
CA ALA A 85 -17.98 9.15 2.83
C ALA A 85 -17.17 8.37 1.79
N PHE A 86 -17.78 7.49 1.00
CA PHE A 86 -17.08 6.60 0.08
C PHE A 86 -16.96 7.20 -1.32
N GLU A 87 -18.05 7.60 -1.92
CA GLU A 87 -18.10 8.05 -3.31
C GLU A 87 -17.13 9.22 -3.60
N PRO A 88 -17.07 10.31 -2.79
CA PRO A 88 -16.14 11.40 -3.05
C PRO A 88 -14.67 10.96 -2.96
N ARG A 89 -14.34 10.06 -2.04
CA ARG A 89 -12.98 9.52 -1.89
C ARG A 89 -12.60 8.62 -3.06
N ILE A 90 -13.49 7.75 -3.48
CA ILE A 90 -13.27 6.85 -4.62
C ILE A 90 -13.05 7.68 -5.90
N LYS A 91 -13.85 8.72 -6.13
CA LYS A 91 -13.66 9.65 -7.25
C LYS A 91 -12.29 10.34 -7.21
N MET A 92 -11.87 10.77 -6.03
CA MET A 92 -10.55 11.38 -5.81
C MET A 92 -9.41 10.39 -6.10
N PHE A 93 -9.50 9.14 -5.61
CA PHE A 93 -8.48 8.13 -5.85
C PHE A 93 -8.42 7.70 -7.32
N ARG A 94 -9.57 7.59 -7.98
CA ARG A 94 -9.67 7.27 -9.39
C ARG A 94 -8.97 8.27 -10.31
N ALA A 95 -8.80 9.52 -9.88
CA ALA A 95 -8.09 10.56 -10.63
C ALA A 95 -6.57 10.45 -10.55
N ALA A 96 -6.03 9.53 -9.75
CA ALA A 96 -4.60 9.30 -9.61
C ALA A 96 -4.01 8.55 -10.81
N TYR A 97 -2.68 8.36 -10.81
CA TYR A 97 -1.97 7.67 -11.88
C TYR A 97 -2.02 6.16 -11.75
N GLY A 98 -1.88 5.65 -10.53
CA GLY A 98 -1.80 4.22 -10.30
C GLY A 98 -2.18 3.79 -8.89
N THR A 99 -2.38 2.49 -8.75
CA THR A 99 -2.62 1.80 -7.48
C THR A 99 -1.77 0.56 -7.41
N ILE A 100 -1.10 0.35 -6.28
CA ILE A 100 -0.44 -0.91 -5.96
C ILE A 100 -1.33 -1.65 -4.96
N LEU A 101 -1.70 -2.87 -5.32
CA LEU A 101 -2.42 -3.79 -4.43
C LEU A 101 -1.38 -4.67 -3.74
N PHE A 102 -1.34 -4.63 -2.42
CA PHE A 102 -0.44 -5.48 -1.63
C PHE A 102 -1.17 -6.71 -1.11
N TYR A 103 -0.57 -7.86 -1.32
CA TYR A 103 -1.08 -9.15 -0.89
C TYR A 103 -0.04 -9.91 -0.07
N GLU A 104 -0.51 -10.90 0.69
CA GLU A 104 0.32 -11.93 1.33
C GLU A 104 -0.13 -13.32 0.87
N SER A 105 0.83 -14.13 0.40
CA SER A 105 0.59 -15.53 0.00
C SER A 105 0.39 -16.40 1.24
N GLN A 106 -0.79 -16.98 1.38
CA GLN A 106 -1.12 -17.88 2.48
C GLN A 106 -0.35 -19.20 2.37
N ASP A 107 -0.12 -19.67 1.14
CA ASP A 107 0.69 -20.87 0.88
C ASP A 107 2.14 -20.70 1.35
N ALA A 108 2.74 -19.51 1.13
CA ALA A 108 4.08 -19.23 1.61
C ALA A 108 4.17 -19.23 3.15
N LEU A 109 3.14 -18.72 3.83
CA LEU A 109 3.05 -18.73 5.30
C LEU A 109 2.86 -20.14 5.83
N GLU A 110 1.93 -20.91 5.25
CA GLU A 110 1.65 -22.28 5.64
C GLU A 110 2.88 -23.19 5.46
N LYS A 111 3.65 -22.97 4.39
CA LYS A 111 4.91 -23.70 4.13
C LYS A 111 5.92 -23.55 5.27
N ILE A 112 6.02 -22.36 5.86
CA ILE A 112 6.90 -22.16 7.03
C ILE A 112 6.24 -22.77 8.29
N GLY A 113 4.95 -22.51 8.51
CA GLY A 113 4.21 -23.07 9.65
C GLY A 113 4.27 -24.60 9.72
N SER A 114 4.24 -25.26 8.56
CA SER A 114 4.39 -26.72 8.47
C SER A 114 5.81 -27.21 8.75
N LYS A 115 6.84 -26.43 8.36
CA LYS A 115 8.26 -26.77 8.65
C LYS A 115 8.64 -26.51 10.10
N VAL A 116 8.04 -25.49 10.72
CA VAL A 116 8.33 -25.07 12.10
C VAL A 116 7.02 -24.94 12.87
N PRO A 117 6.40 -26.04 13.32
CA PRO A 117 5.05 -26.05 13.89
C PRO A 117 4.86 -25.11 15.09
N MET A 118 5.90 -24.90 15.89
CA MET A 118 5.86 -24.05 17.07
C MET A 118 5.58 -22.58 16.76
N VAL A 119 5.83 -22.10 15.54
CA VAL A 119 5.59 -20.71 15.12
C VAL A 119 4.33 -20.56 14.27
N LYS A 120 3.67 -21.66 13.90
CA LYS A 120 2.52 -21.65 12.99
C LYS A 120 1.43 -20.65 13.41
N ALA A 121 1.10 -20.61 14.69
CA ALA A 121 0.09 -19.71 15.23
C ALA A 121 0.50 -18.21 15.17
N ALA A 122 1.80 -17.90 15.15
CA ALA A 122 2.32 -16.54 15.09
C ALA A 122 2.51 -16.04 13.64
N MET A 123 2.57 -16.94 12.67
CA MET A 123 2.86 -16.58 11.27
C MET A 123 1.90 -15.52 10.69
N PRO A 124 0.57 -15.57 10.92
CA PRO A 124 -0.34 -14.51 10.42
C PRO A 124 0.01 -13.12 10.95
N GLN A 125 0.32 -12.97 12.23
CA GLN A 125 0.72 -11.70 12.83
C GLN A 125 2.05 -11.21 12.25
N TRP A 126 3.04 -12.09 12.12
CA TRP A 126 4.34 -11.74 11.59
C TRP A 126 4.27 -11.38 10.10
N SER A 127 3.33 -11.97 9.36
CA SER A 127 3.02 -11.60 7.98
C SER A 127 2.54 -10.15 7.90
N GLU A 128 1.65 -9.71 8.79
CA GLU A 128 1.20 -8.32 8.82
C GLU A 128 2.35 -7.34 9.12
N HIS A 129 3.32 -7.73 9.96
CA HIS A 129 4.51 -6.92 10.21
C HIS A 129 5.35 -6.76 8.92
N SER A 130 5.62 -7.85 8.20
CA SER A 130 6.38 -7.79 6.94
C SER A 130 5.62 -7.06 5.84
N SER A 131 4.30 -7.23 5.74
CA SER A 131 3.45 -6.48 4.83
C SER A 131 3.56 -4.97 5.08
N GLY A 132 3.50 -4.54 6.35
CA GLY A 132 3.69 -3.14 6.71
C GLY A 132 5.07 -2.60 6.34
N MET A 133 6.12 -3.39 6.52
CA MET A 133 7.48 -3.01 6.12
C MET A 133 7.63 -2.86 4.60
N LEU A 134 7.07 -3.79 3.82
CA LEU A 134 7.03 -3.71 2.35
C LEU A 134 6.28 -2.46 1.88
N GLN A 135 5.08 -2.24 2.40
CA GLN A 135 4.26 -1.08 2.07
C GLN A 135 5.00 0.23 2.40
N TYR A 136 5.61 0.30 3.58
CA TYR A 136 6.37 1.47 4.00
C TYR A 136 7.59 1.75 3.12
N ALA A 137 8.34 0.72 2.75
CA ALA A 137 9.49 0.83 1.86
C ALA A 137 9.07 1.39 0.48
N VAL A 138 8.06 0.78 -0.16
CA VAL A 138 7.54 1.25 -1.46
C VAL A 138 7.00 2.66 -1.36
N TRP A 139 6.23 2.97 -0.31
CA TRP A 139 5.71 4.32 -0.07
C TRP A 139 6.81 5.37 0.02
N THR A 140 7.84 5.09 0.82
CA THR A 140 8.95 6.01 1.03
C THR A 140 9.72 6.25 -0.27
N MET A 141 9.98 5.19 -1.05
CA MET A 141 10.64 5.30 -2.34
C MET A 141 9.82 6.11 -3.37
N LEU A 142 8.52 5.88 -3.47
CA LEU A 142 7.65 6.66 -4.37
C LEU A 142 7.59 8.14 -3.95
N CYS A 143 7.53 8.44 -2.66
CA CYS A 143 7.62 9.82 -2.16
C CYS A 143 8.97 10.48 -2.46
N ALA A 144 10.07 9.73 -2.42
CA ALA A 144 11.39 10.23 -2.79
C ALA A 144 11.50 10.59 -4.29
N GLU A 145 10.69 9.97 -5.14
CA GLU A 145 10.53 10.34 -6.57
C GLU A 145 9.59 11.55 -6.76
N GLY A 146 9.11 12.16 -5.69
CA GLY A 146 8.21 13.32 -5.74
C GLY A 146 6.73 12.99 -5.92
N LEU A 147 6.34 11.73 -5.81
CA LEU A 147 4.93 11.33 -5.92
C LEU A 147 4.17 11.59 -4.61
N GLY A 148 2.91 11.97 -4.76
CA GLY A 148 1.91 11.92 -3.69
C GLY A 148 1.37 10.51 -3.56
N VAL A 149 1.33 9.99 -2.34
CA VAL A 149 0.99 8.60 -2.06
C VAL A 149 0.07 8.52 -0.85
N SER A 150 -0.92 7.64 -0.89
CA SER A 150 -1.77 7.33 0.26
C SER A 150 -2.15 5.85 0.30
N LEU A 151 -2.25 5.29 1.50
CA LEU A 151 -2.63 3.91 1.72
C LEU A 151 -4.12 3.83 2.04
N GLN A 152 -4.82 2.89 1.40
CA GLN A 152 -6.25 2.69 1.52
C GLN A 152 -6.56 1.22 1.88
N HIS A 153 -7.76 0.99 2.47
CA HIS A 153 -8.20 -0.32 2.92
C HIS A 153 -9.68 -0.51 2.56
N TYR A 154 -9.93 -1.05 1.37
CA TYR A 154 -11.28 -1.31 0.84
C TYR A 154 -11.69 -2.78 0.95
N SER A 155 -10.85 -3.62 1.56
CA SER A 155 -11.26 -4.99 1.93
C SER A 155 -12.37 -4.95 2.99
N PRO A 156 -13.33 -5.89 2.95
CA PRO A 156 -13.41 -7.02 2.01
C PRO A 156 -14.15 -6.71 0.70
N PHE A 157 -14.63 -5.49 0.49
CA PHE A 157 -15.51 -5.16 -0.65
C PHE A 157 -14.87 -5.45 -2.01
N VAL A 158 -13.58 -5.18 -2.16
CA VAL A 158 -12.86 -5.28 -3.43
C VAL A 158 -12.18 -6.63 -3.66
N ASP A 159 -12.06 -7.48 -2.66
CA ASP A 159 -11.21 -8.66 -2.70
C ASP A 159 -11.61 -9.63 -3.83
N ALA A 160 -12.84 -10.11 -3.81
CA ALA A 160 -13.34 -11.05 -4.80
C ALA A 160 -13.43 -10.46 -6.22
N PRO A 161 -14.01 -9.25 -6.43
CA PRO A 161 -14.08 -8.68 -7.77
C PRO A 161 -12.69 -8.31 -8.34
N ALA A 162 -11.76 -7.84 -7.53
CA ALA A 162 -10.38 -7.60 -7.98
C ALA A 162 -9.66 -8.90 -8.33
N ALA A 163 -9.80 -9.94 -7.50
CA ALA A 163 -9.21 -11.25 -7.79
C ALA A 163 -9.73 -11.83 -9.11
N LYS A 164 -11.03 -11.71 -9.37
CA LYS A 164 -11.62 -12.13 -10.63
C LYS A 164 -11.11 -11.33 -11.83
N GLN A 165 -11.00 -10.00 -11.68
CA GLN A 165 -10.62 -9.10 -12.76
C GLN A 165 -9.19 -9.36 -13.26
N TRP A 166 -8.25 -9.57 -12.35
CA TRP A 166 -6.81 -9.73 -12.67
C TRP A 166 -6.30 -11.16 -12.46
N ASN A 167 -7.20 -12.13 -12.34
CA ASN A 167 -6.87 -13.54 -12.15
C ASN A 167 -5.85 -13.76 -11.01
N ILE A 168 -6.10 -13.14 -9.86
CA ILE A 168 -5.23 -13.23 -8.69
C ILE A 168 -5.33 -14.64 -8.09
N PRO A 169 -4.20 -15.29 -7.74
CA PRO A 169 -4.21 -16.59 -7.08
C PRO A 169 -5.06 -16.59 -5.80
N ALA A 170 -5.79 -17.67 -5.58
CA ALA A 170 -6.72 -17.79 -4.45
C ALA A 170 -6.04 -17.75 -3.07
N ASP A 171 -4.75 -18.10 -3.00
CA ASP A 171 -3.95 -18.02 -1.78
C ASP A 171 -3.46 -16.60 -1.44
N TRP A 172 -3.67 -15.60 -2.34
CA TRP A 172 -3.25 -14.22 -2.08
C TRP A 172 -4.31 -13.46 -1.32
N SER A 173 -4.01 -13.07 -0.09
CA SER A 173 -4.88 -12.25 0.78
C SER A 173 -4.55 -10.77 0.60
N LEU A 174 -5.51 -9.97 0.13
CA LEU A 174 -5.36 -8.52 -0.05
C LEU A 174 -5.20 -7.82 1.31
N LYS A 175 -4.19 -6.95 1.42
CA LYS A 175 -3.86 -6.23 2.66
C LYS A 175 -4.12 -4.73 2.56
N ALA A 176 -3.72 -4.12 1.46
CA ALA A 176 -3.85 -2.68 1.28
C ALA A 176 -3.82 -2.28 -0.19
N GLN A 177 -4.30 -1.08 -0.47
CA GLN A 177 -4.26 -0.42 -1.75
C GLN A 177 -3.50 0.90 -1.62
N MET A 178 -2.38 1.04 -2.34
CA MET A 178 -1.56 2.24 -2.32
C MET A 178 -1.81 3.07 -3.57
N VAL A 179 -2.52 4.17 -3.41
CA VAL A 179 -2.79 5.13 -4.50
C VAL A 179 -1.63 6.09 -4.63
N PHE A 180 -1.23 6.39 -5.87
CA PHE A 180 -0.17 7.34 -6.12
C PHE A 180 -0.37 8.15 -7.41
N GLY A 181 0.20 9.35 -7.43
CA GLY A 181 0.15 10.26 -8.57
C GLY A 181 0.95 11.53 -8.31
N LYS A 182 0.83 12.52 -9.19
CA LYS A 182 1.43 13.85 -9.00
C LYS A 182 0.67 14.63 -7.95
N PRO A 183 1.31 15.14 -6.90
CA PRO A 183 0.65 16.00 -5.92
C PRO A 183 0.06 17.25 -6.58
N THR A 184 -1.22 17.51 -6.37
CA THR A 184 -1.92 18.70 -6.92
C THR A 184 -2.60 19.53 -5.84
N GLY A 185 -2.53 19.11 -4.60
CA GLY A 185 -3.11 19.82 -3.47
C GLY A 185 -2.33 19.61 -2.18
N PRO A 186 -2.66 20.36 -1.14
CA PRO A 186 -2.05 20.22 0.16
C PRO A 186 -2.44 18.90 0.84
N ARG A 187 -1.81 18.61 1.96
CA ARG A 187 -2.25 17.54 2.86
C ARG A 187 -3.66 17.85 3.37
N LEU A 188 -4.50 16.84 3.46
CA LEU A 188 -5.84 16.99 4.06
C LEU A 188 -5.77 17.25 5.58
N GLN A 189 -4.69 16.77 6.21
CA GLN A 189 -4.41 16.99 7.63
C GLN A 189 -2.93 17.23 7.83
N GLU A 190 -2.57 18.15 8.70
CA GLU A 190 -1.19 18.34 9.13
C GLU A 190 -0.74 17.17 10.00
N LYS A 191 0.56 16.86 9.91
CA LYS A 191 1.18 15.81 10.70
C LYS A 191 1.48 16.37 12.10
N THR A 192 0.78 15.88 13.09
CA THR A 192 1.05 16.15 14.51
C THR A 192 1.82 14.99 15.14
N PHE A 193 2.46 15.26 16.27
CA PHE A 193 3.27 14.27 16.97
C PHE A 193 2.89 14.28 18.44
N GLU A 194 2.63 13.09 18.99
CA GLU A 194 2.62 12.89 20.43
C GLU A 194 4.06 12.92 20.96
N PRO A 195 4.25 13.34 22.23
CA PRO A 195 5.59 13.38 22.84
C PRO A 195 6.31 12.04 22.70
N VAL A 196 7.57 12.08 22.24
CA VAL A 196 8.33 10.84 22.02
C VAL A 196 8.69 10.17 23.35
N GLU A 197 8.80 10.93 24.42
CA GLU A 197 9.13 10.49 25.78
C GLU A 197 8.06 9.55 26.34
N ASP A 198 6.80 9.73 25.92
CA ASP A 198 5.70 8.87 26.33
C ASP A 198 5.68 7.52 25.57
N ARG A 199 6.43 7.43 24.48
CA ARG A 199 6.43 6.30 23.55
C ARG A 199 7.76 5.58 23.42
N MET A 200 8.83 6.12 24.02
CA MET A 200 10.17 5.55 24.01
C MET A 200 10.76 5.58 25.42
N LYS A 201 11.32 4.47 25.85
CA LYS A 201 12.08 4.38 27.11
C LYS A 201 13.45 3.79 26.80
N VAL A 202 14.48 4.33 27.48
CA VAL A 202 15.87 3.86 27.37
C VAL A 202 16.31 3.39 28.73
N PHE A 203 16.94 2.23 28.78
CA PHE A 203 17.53 1.65 29.98
C PHE A 203 18.99 1.31 29.68
N GLY A 204 19.88 1.52 30.66
CA GLY A 204 21.32 1.20 30.55
C GLY A 204 22.13 2.22 29.77
N ALA A 205 21.64 3.49 29.59
CA ALA A 205 22.38 4.56 28.99
C ALA A 205 23.05 5.42 30.09
#